data_fecc604a20f9f886994ae2d3c601bc85
#
_entry.id   fecc604a20f9f886994ae2d3c601bc85
#
_cell.length_a   1.000
_cell.length_b   1.000
_cell.length_c   1.000
_cell.angle_alpha   90.00
_cell.angle_beta   90.00
_cell.angle_gamma   90.00
#
_symmetry.space_group_name_H-M   'P 1'
#
loop_
_entity.id
_entity.type
_entity.pdbx_description
1 polymer ?
#
loop_
_entity_poly.entity_id
_entity_poly.type
_entity_poly.pdbx_seq_one_letter_code
_entity_poly.pdbx_strand_id
1 'polypeptide(L)'
;MPDGCISMVINLFEDETRLYDPDDMNKVRRFNGSSVSGPQTKCFAIDTDEQTCVVGISFRPAGAVPFLKLPSDELHNQHVALDDLWGRLASELRERVLAAPTPAEKLRIVEVALLERAAGMLDGHPVVEYAVENFLAQPATSKIAEVANKTGFSSRRFIELFKQHVGMAPKVFCRVRRFQTVLERISRGRSVRWSDVALDCGYFDQAHFIHDFRAFSGINPTKYLADHRGFPGHRNHLPMV
;
A
#
# COMPACT_ATOMS: atom_id res chain seq x y z
N MET A 1 -1.21 6.65 -3.97
CA MET A 1 -1.59 5.69 -5.05
C MET A 1 -1.54 4.27 -4.51
N PRO A 2 -2.44 3.36 -4.94
CA PRO A 2 -2.42 1.95 -4.55
C PRO A 2 -1.12 1.25 -4.89
N ASP A 3 -0.54 0.51 -3.95
CA ASP A 3 0.71 -0.24 -4.15
C ASP A 3 0.62 -1.72 -3.72
N GLY A 4 -0.51 -2.11 -3.12
CA GLY A 4 -0.77 -3.47 -2.64
C GLY A 4 -0.11 -3.79 -1.30
N CYS A 5 0.34 -2.76 -0.58
CA CYS A 5 0.96 -2.88 0.74
C CYS A 5 0.01 -2.37 1.84
N ILE A 6 0.25 -2.82 3.06
CA ILE A 6 -0.28 -2.21 4.28
C ILE A 6 0.77 -1.22 4.77
N SER A 7 0.33 -0.05 5.20
CA SER A 7 1.21 0.95 5.80
C SER A 7 0.67 1.42 7.15
N MET A 8 1.59 1.74 8.05
CA MET A 8 1.30 2.37 9.33
C MET A 8 2.02 3.71 9.39
N VAL A 9 1.33 4.74 9.86
CA VAL A 9 1.87 6.09 10.00
C VAL A 9 1.68 6.54 11.44
N ILE A 10 2.74 7.09 12.04
CA ILE A 10 2.73 7.77 13.32
C ILE A 10 3.02 9.24 13.06
N ASN A 11 2.01 10.10 13.24
CA ASN A 11 2.14 11.54 13.09
C ASN A 11 2.84 12.12 14.33
N LEU A 12 3.93 12.84 14.11
CA LEU A 12 4.72 13.48 15.17
C LEU A 12 4.55 15.00 15.16
N PHE A 13 3.76 15.54 14.24
CA PHE A 13 3.50 16.96 14.11
C PHE A 13 2.18 17.35 14.79
N GLU A 14 1.10 16.59 14.52
CA GLU A 14 -0.24 16.81 15.10
C GLU A 14 -0.76 15.54 15.77
N ASP A 15 -1.72 15.71 16.69
CA ASP A 15 -2.39 14.59 17.36
C ASP A 15 -3.52 13.96 16.53
N GLU A 16 -3.65 14.38 15.29
CA GLU A 16 -4.68 13.96 14.35
C GLU A 16 -4.08 13.64 12.99
N THR A 17 -4.64 12.64 12.30
CA THR A 17 -4.39 12.36 10.89
C THR A 17 -5.72 12.47 10.14
N ARG A 18 -5.74 13.23 9.05
CA ARG A 18 -6.92 13.49 8.21
C ARG A 18 -6.77 12.81 6.85
N LEU A 19 -7.81 12.09 6.47
CA LEU A 19 -7.91 11.51 5.14
C LEU A 19 -9.13 12.11 4.44
N TYR A 20 -8.91 12.58 3.24
CA TYR A 20 -9.91 13.24 2.41
C TYR A 20 -10.37 12.31 1.29
N ASP A 21 -11.65 12.40 0.95
CA ASP A 21 -12.18 11.78 -0.25
C ASP A 21 -11.68 12.58 -1.48
N PRO A 22 -10.98 11.94 -2.45
CA PRO A 22 -10.47 12.66 -3.62
C PRO A 22 -11.57 13.28 -4.50
N ASP A 23 -12.79 12.74 -4.44
CA ASP A 23 -13.95 13.22 -5.21
C ASP A 23 -14.74 14.29 -4.46
N ASP A 24 -14.57 14.42 -3.12
CA ASP A 24 -15.24 15.40 -2.26
C ASP A 24 -14.38 15.76 -1.04
N MET A 25 -13.56 16.78 -1.19
CA MET A 25 -12.62 17.24 -0.14
C MET A 25 -13.29 17.69 1.17
N ASN A 26 -14.62 17.87 1.20
CA ASN A 26 -15.36 18.13 2.44
C ASN A 26 -15.58 16.86 3.28
N LYS A 27 -15.46 15.69 2.67
CA LYS A 27 -15.53 14.42 3.39
C LYS A 27 -14.18 14.07 3.99
N VAL A 28 -14.05 14.31 5.28
CA VAL A 28 -12.84 14.09 6.05
C VAL A 28 -13.05 12.99 7.06
N ARG A 29 -12.20 11.97 7.03
CA ARG A 29 -12.07 10.98 8.11
C ARG A 29 -10.89 11.36 8.99
N ARG A 30 -11.11 11.35 10.30
CA ARG A 30 -10.13 11.74 11.30
C ARG A 30 -9.71 10.54 12.13
N PHE A 31 -8.44 10.43 12.41
CA PHE A 31 -7.85 9.39 13.24
C PHE A 31 -6.96 10.05 14.29
N ASN A 32 -6.80 9.45 15.44
CA ASN A 32 -5.77 9.85 16.40
C ASN A 32 -4.39 9.78 15.73
N GLY A 33 -3.39 10.45 16.26
CA GLY A 33 -2.07 10.66 15.65
C GLY A 33 -1.33 9.42 15.09
N SER A 34 -1.97 8.24 15.07
CA SER A 34 -1.41 7.03 14.46
C SER A 34 -2.49 6.26 13.71
N SER A 35 -2.22 5.85 12.47
CA SER A 35 -3.17 5.17 11.62
C SER A 35 -2.55 4.02 10.84
N VAL A 36 -3.39 3.06 10.43
CA VAL A 36 -3.04 1.97 9.53
C VAL A 36 -3.90 2.08 8.28
N SER A 37 -3.25 2.09 7.12
CA SER A 37 -3.89 2.00 5.83
C SER A 37 -3.75 0.57 5.31
N GLY A 38 -4.85 -0.12 5.13
CA GLY A 38 -4.87 -1.44 4.49
C GLY A 38 -4.52 -1.36 3.01
N PRO A 39 -4.44 -2.49 2.30
CA PRO A 39 -4.12 -2.50 0.89
C PRO A 39 -5.27 -1.87 0.09
N GLN A 40 -4.95 -0.80 -0.61
CA GLN A 40 -5.91 0.04 -1.32
C GLN A 40 -6.05 -0.36 -2.79
N THR A 41 -7.24 -0.14 -3.36
CA THR A 41 -7.51 -0.22 -4.79
C THR A 41 -7.95 1.12 -5.39
N LYS A 42 -7.98 2.18 -4.58
CA LYS A 42 -8.24 3.56 -4.99
C LYS A 42 -7.24 4.49 -4.32
N CYS A 43 -6.96 5.62 -4.95
CA CYS A 43 -6.22 6.67 -4.31
C CYS A 43 -7.05 7.32 -3.18
N PHE A 44 -6.38 7.96 -2.26
CA PHE A 44 -6.94 8.84 -1.24
C PHE A 44 -6.10 10.10 -1.16
N ALA A 45 -6.63 11.15 -0.58
CA ALA A 45 -5.92 12.41 -0.37
C ALA A 45 -5.56 12.58 1.10
N ILE A 46 -4.39 13.18 1.34
CA ILE A 46 -3.85 13.51 2.66
C ILE A 46 -3.43 14.95 2.68
N ASP A 47 -3.40 15.55 3.85
CA ASP A 47 -2.84 16.89 4.04
C ASP A 47 -1.32 16.81 4.02
N THR A 48 -0.68 17.73 3.30
CA THR A 48 0.79 17.79 3.23
C THR A 48 1.41 18.31 4.50
N ASP A 49 0.70 19.17 5.25
CA ASP A 49 1.20 19.72 6.51
C ASP A 49 1.37 18.62 7.56
N GLU A 50 0.46 17.65 7.61
CA GLU A 50 0.55 16.49 8.49
C GLU A 50 1.72 15.56 8.14
N GLN A 51 2.24 15.61 6.93
CA GLN A 51 3.38 14.80 6.48
C GLN A 51 4.73 15.45 6.83
N THR A 52 4.74 16.60 7.48
CA THR A 52 5.96 17.36 7.83
C THR A 52 6.86 16.57 8.79
N CYS A 53 6.27 15.83 9.73
CA CYS A 53 7.02 15.01 10.66
C CYS A 53 6.25 13.72 10.99
N VAL A 54 6.59 12.65 10.30
CA VAL A 54 5.96 11.33 10.48
C VAL A 54 6.98 10.21 10.55
N VAL A 55 6.63 9.12 11.23
CA VAL A 55 7.29 7.82 11.06
C VAL A 55 6.35 6.93 10.25
N GLY A 56 6.79 6.55 9.06
CA GLY A 56 6.06 5.66 8.17
C GLY A 56 6.66 4.25 8.17
N ILE A 57 5.82 3.23 8.28
CA ILE A 57 6.17 1.82 8.15
C ILE A 57 5.38 1.24 6.98
N SER A 58 6.08 0.66 6.01
CA SER A 58 5.45 -0.06 4.91
C SER A 58 5.75 -1.54 5.04
N PHE A 59 4.71 -2.34 5.21
CA PHE A 59 4.85 -3.79 5.27
C PHE A 59 4.92 -4.36 3.86
N ARG A 60 5.81 -5.34 3.67
CA ARG A 60 5.80 -6.13 2.42
C ARG A 60 4.45 -6.82 2.26
N PRO A 61 3.99 -7.10 1.04
CA PRO A 61 2.78 -7.89 0.83
C PRO A 61 2.84 -9.19 1.62
N ALA A 62 1.78 -9.50 2.34
CA ALA A 62 1.65 -10.59 3.32
C ALA A 62 2.44 -10.44 4.63
N GLY A 63 3.26 -9.39 4.80
CA GLY A 63 4.12 -9.24 5.99
C GLY A 63 3.48 -8.55 7.19
N ALA A 64 2.24 -8.05 7.12
CA ALA A 64 1.66 -7.26 8.20
C ALA A 64 0.97 -8.08 9.30
N VAL A 65 0.52 -9.29 8.98
CA VAL A 65 -0.30 -10.14 9.87
C VAL A 65 0.31 -10.36 11.26
N PRO A 66 1.61 -10.66 11.41
CA PRO A 66 2.23 -10.86 12.73
C PRO A 66 2.13 -9.63 13.64
N PHE A 67 2.16 -8.44 13.05
CA PHE A 67 2.18 -7.16 13.77
C PHE A 67 0.76 -6.66 14.08
N LEU A 68 -0.17 -6.83 13.15
CA LEU A 68 -1.55 -6.33 13.30
C LEU A 68 -2.46 -7.35 13.99
N LYS A 69 -2.13 -8.65 13.94
CA LYS A 69 -2.87 -9.77 14.54
C LYS A 69 -4.32 -9.89 14.06
N LEU A 70 -4.54 -9.56 12.78
CA LEU A 70 -5.80 -9.75 12.08
C LEU A 70 -5.54 -10.14 10.63
N PRO A 71 -6.49 -10.80 9.95
CA PRO A 71 -6.41 -11.05 8.52
C PRO A 71 -6.33 -9.73 7.74
N SER A 72 -5.42 -9.66 6.77
CA SER A 72 -5.19 -8.44 5.99
C SER A 72 -6.40 -8.02 5.16
N ASP A 73 -7.31 -8.94 4.81
CA ASP A 73 -8.52 -8.63 4.04
C ASP A 73 -9.58 -7.86 4.86
N GLU A 74 -9.52 -7.89 6.18
CA GLU A 74 -10.33 -7.03 7.03
C GLU A 74 -9.96 -5.54 6.89
N LEU A 75 -8.74 -5.27 6.45
CA LEU A 75 -8.24 -3.92 6.17
C LEU A 75 -8.38 -3.51 4.70
N HIS A 76 -8.93 -4.35 3.82
CA HIS A 76 -9.02 -4.03 2.39
C HIS A 76 -9.81 -2.76 2.13
N ASN A 77 -9.16 -1.76 1.51
CA ASN A 77 -9.73 -0.42 1.30
C ASN A 77 -10.19 0.29 2.59
N GLN A 78 -9.59 -0.07 3.74
CA GLN A 78 -9.87 0.56 5.02
C GLN A 78 -8.67 1.39 5.49
N HIS A 79 -9.01 2.41 6.27
CA HIS A 79 -8.07 3.13 7.11
C HIS A 79 -8.62 3.06 8.53
N VAL A 80 -7.79 2.69 9.48
CA VAL A 80 -8.20 2.51 10.89
C VAL A 80 -7.21 3.23 11.82
N ALA A 81 -7.66 3.67 12.97
CA ALA A 81 -6.76 4.16 14.00
C ALA A 81 -5.88 3.01 14.50
N LEU A 82 -4.61 3.28 14.80
CA LEU A 82 -3.75 2.25 15.38
C LEU A 82 -4.25 1.81 16.76
N ASP A 83 -4.92 2.71 17.49
CA ASP A 83 -5.54 2.43 18.77
C ASP A 83 -6.63 1.35 18.69
N ASP A 84 -7.36 1.27 17.58
CA ASP A 84 -8.37 0.21 17.35
C ASP A 84 -7.75 -1.18 17.23
N LEU A 85 -6.48 -1.26 16.84
CA LEU A 85 -5.74 -2.51 16.64
C LEU A 85 -4.84 -2.87 17.82
N TRP A 86 -4.21 -1.88 18.43
CA TRP A 86 -3.20 -2.07 19.46
C TRP A 86 -3.64 -1.58 20.86
N GLY A 87 -4.80 -0.93 20.94
CA GLY A 87 -5.27 -0.32 22.19
C GLY A 87 -4.26 0.70 22.73
N ARG A 88 -4.05 0.72 24.03
CA ARG A 88 -3.13 1.64 24.73
C ARG A 88 -1.67 1.57 24.24
N LEU A 89 -1.25 0.44 23.68
CA LEU A 89 0.11 0.30 23.15
C LEU A 89 0.38 1.28 22.00
N ALA A 90 -0.64 1.69 21.25
CA ALA A 90 -0.50 2.66 20.16
C ALA A 90 -0.13 4.05 20.69
N SER A 91 -0.87 4.55 21.69
CA SER A 91 -0.60 5.85 22.30
C SER A 91 0.73 5.85 23.07
N GLU A 92 1.02 4.80 23.82
CA GLU A 92 2.30 4.63 24.53
C GLU A 92 3.50 4.59 23.55
N LEU A 93 3.35 3.91 22.42
CA LEU A 93 4.37 3.92 21.37
C LEU A 93 4.59 5.33 20.82
N ARG A 94 3.51 6.04 20.47
CA ARG A 94 3.59 7.38 19.94
C ARG A 94 4.26 8.35 20.93
N GLU A 95 3.91 8.32 22.21
CA GLU A 95 4.55 9.14 23.26
C GLU A 95 6.06 8.88 23.34
N ARG A 96 6.46 7.62 23.33
CA ARG A 96 7.90 7.24 23.33
C ARG A 96 8.63 7.74 22.09
N VAL A 97 8.01 7.66 20.92
CA VAL A 97 8.58 8.15 19.64
C VAL A 97 8.66 9.68 19.64
N LEU A 98 7.67 10.39 20.18
CA LEU A 98 7.69 11.84 20.33
C LEU A 98 8.83 12.30 21.26
N ALA A 99 9.04 11.62 22.38
CA ALA A 99 10.07 11.94 23.37
C ALA A 99 11.51 11.65 22.88
N ALA A 100 11.66 10.80 21.85
CA ALA A 100 12.99 10.43 21.36
C ALA A 100 13.64 11.60 20.60
N PRO A 101 14.90 11.97 20.96
CA PRO A 101 15.55 13.17 20.44
C PRO A 101 16.06 13.04 19.01
N THR A 102 16.30 11.82 18.51
CA THR A 102 16.88 11.59 17.19
C THR A 102 16.01 10.69 16.29
N PRO A 103 16.06 10.88 14.98
CA PRO A 103 15.37 9.97 14.05
C PRO A 103 15.76 8.50 14.22
N ALA A 104 17.03 8.22 14.50
CA ALA A 104 17.52 6.86 14.71
C ALA A 104 16.89 6.21 15.94
N GLU A 105 16.77 6.94 17.06
CA GLU A 105 16.09 6.45 18.26
C GLU A 105 14.58 6.26 18.04
N LYS A 106 13.94 7.16 17.30
CA LYS A 106 12.53 7.02 16.90
C LYS A 106 12.31 5.71 16.15
N LEU A 107 13.12 5.45 15.13
CA LEU A 107 13.03 4.22 14.34
C LEU A 107 13.30 2.97 15.19
N ARG A 108 14.29 3.02 16.09
CA ARG A 108 14.60 1.90 17.01
C ARG A 108 13.44 1.59 17.96
N ILE A 109 12.77 2.61 18.49
CA ILE A 109 11.59 2.42 19.35
C ILE A 109 10.49 1.70 18.60
N VAL A 110 10.22 2.12 17.35
CA VAL A 110 9.21 1.49 16.51
C VAL A 110 9.60 0.04 16.16
N GLU A 111 10.86 -0.21 15.81
CA GLU A 111 11.38 -1.56 15.53
C GLU A 111 11.17 -2.49 16.72
N VAL A 112 11.57 -2.07 17.93
CA VAL A 112 11.39 -2.85 19.15
C VAL A 112 9.91 -3.16 19.39
N ALA A 113 9.04 -2.16 19.29
CA ALA A 113 7.60 -2.36 19.48
C ALA A 113 7.00 -3.34 18.46
N LEU A 114 7.44 -3.29 17.20
CA LEU A 114 7.03 -4.24 16.17
C LEU A 114 7.52 -5.66 16.50
N LEU A 115 8.78 -5.84 16.90
CA LEU A 115 9.34 -7.14 17.26
C LEU A 115 8.63 -7.74 18.48
N GLU A 116 8.35 -6.95 19.50
CA GLU A 116 7.57 -7.35 20.68
C GLU A 116 6.15 -7.77 20.27
N ARG A 117 5.54 -7.03 19.36
CA ARG A 117 4.19 -7.32 18.86
C ARG A 117 4.13 -8.60 18.04
N ALA A 118 5.14 -8.87 17.23
CA ALA A 118 5.24 -10.10 16.44
C ALA A 118 5.42 -11.35 17.32
N ALA A 119 6.02 -11.20 18.53
CA ALA A 119 6.19 -12.28 19.51
C ALA A 119 6.72 -13.59 18.89
N GLY A 120 7.72 -13.50 18.01
CA GLY A 120 8.33 -14.67 17.35
C GLY A 120 7.53 -15.27 16.19
N MET A 121 6.35 -14.75 15.86
CA MET A 121 5.55 -15.19 14.70
C MET A 121 5.92 -14.43 13.42
N LEU A 122 7.20 -14.40 13.07
CA LEU A 122 7.67 -13.70 11.86
C LEU A 122 7.61 -14.57 10.60
N ASP A 123 7.42 -15.87 10.75
CA ASP A 123 7.34 -16.79 9.63
C ASP A 123 6.02 -16.58 8.89
N GLY A 124 6.12 -16.20 7.64
CA GLY A 124 4.97 -16.07 6.74
C GLY A 124 4.44 -17.44 6.32
N HIS A 125 3.29 -17.45 5.63
CA HIS A 125 2.74 -18.68 5.08
C HIS A 125 3.47 -19.04 3.77
N PRO A 126 4.20 -20.17 3.67
CA PRO A 126 5.09 -20.48 2.52
C PRO A 126 4.40 -20.41 1.15
N VAL A 127 3.14 -20.84 1.07
CA VAL A 127 2.34 -20.79 -0.16
C VAL A 127 2.05 -19.35 -0.58
N VAL A 128 1.79 -18.47 0.38
CA VAL A 128 1.50 -17.05 0.10
C VAL A 128 2.78 -16.32 -0.30
N GLU A 129 3.88 -16.58 0.39
CA GLU A 129 5.19 -16.01 0.03
C GLU A 129 5.60 -16.39 -1.38
N TYR A 130 5.54 -17.69 -1.71
CA TYR A 130 5.78 -18.17 -3.06
C TYR A 130 4.89 -17.46 -4.11
N ALA A 131 3.59 -17.30 -3.81
CA ALA A 131 2.68 -16.62 -4.72
C ALA A 131 3.01 -15.13 -4.87
N VAL A 132 3.29 -14.44 -3.77
CA VAL A 132 3.68 -13.02 -3.77
C VAL A 132 4.95 -12.81 -4.58
N GLU A 133 5.98 -13.62 -4.38
CA GLU A 133 7.24 -13.53 -5.15
C GLU A 133 7.00 -13.70 -6.64
N ASN A 134 6.21 -14.71 -7.05
CA ASN A 134 5.87 -14.92 -8.46
C ASN A 134 5.12 -13.73 -9.05
N PHE A 135 4.13 -13.19 -8.33
CA PHE A 135 3.32 -12.07 -8.82
C PHE A 135 4.09 -10.74 -8.81
N LEU A 136 5.06 -10.56 -7.92
CA LEU A 136 5.96 -9.41 -7.93
C LEU A 136 6.97 -9.48 -9.08
N ALA A 137 7.52 -10.68 -9.34
CA ALA A 137 8.48 -10.88 -10.42
C ALA A 137 7.84 -10.69 -11.81
N GLN A 138 6.60 -11.15 -11.99
CA GLN A 138 5.92 -11.15 -13.29
C GLN A 138 4.44 -10.74 -13.18
N PRO A 139 4.12 -9.51 -12.78
CA PRO A 139 2.73 -9.09 -12.55
C PRO A 139 1.88 -9.06 -13.83
N ALA A 140 2.53 -8.98 -14.99
CA ALA A 140 1.90 -8.95 -16.30
C ALA A 140 1.50 -10.33 -16.84
N THR A 141 2.34 -11.34 -16.61
CA THR A 141 2.26 -12.65 -17.29
C THR A 141 1.92 -13.81 -16.37
N SER A 142 1.99 -13.62 -15.04
CA SER A 142 1.67 -14.68 -14.08
C SER A 142 0.23 -15.15 -14.20
N LYS A 143 0.06 -16.43 -14.49
CA LYS A 143 -1.25 -17.07 -14.51
C LYS A 143 -1.59 -17.60 -13.11
N ILE A 144 -2.59 -17.01 -12.49
CA ILE A 144 -3.00 -17.34 -11.12
C ILE A 144 -3.29 -18.82 -10.95
N ALA A 145 -3.94 -19.45 -11.96
CA ALA A 145 -4.23 -20.89 -11.92
C ALA A 145 -2.95 -21.74 -11.90
N GLU A 146 -1.91 -21.37 -12.65
CA GLU A 146 -0.63 -22.09 -12.64
C GLU A 146 0.08 -21.98 -11.29
N VAL A 147 0.07 -20.78 -10.70
CA VAL A 147 0.63 -20.55 -9.36
C VAL A 147 -0.17 -21.35 -8.33
N ALA A 148 -1.50 -21.30 -8.34
CA ALA A 148 -2.35 -22.08 -7.45
C ALA A 148 -2.11 -23.57 -7.56
N ASN A 149 -2.05 -24.12 -8.79
CA ASN A 149 -1.79 -25.55 -9.01
C ASN A 149 -0.45 -26.03 -8.41
N LYS A 150 0.59 -25.19 -8.50
CA LYS A 150 1.90 -25.52 -7.92
C LYS A 150 1.90 -25.58 -6.39
N THR A 151 0.92 -24.97 -5.74
CA THR A 151 0.81 -24.96 -4.27
C THR A 151 0.11 -26.19 -3.70
N GLY A 152 -0.53 -26.99 -4.54
CA GLY A 152 -1.31 -28.17 -4.12
C GLY A 152 -2.69 -27.82 -3.51
N PHE A 153 -3.06 -26.54 -3.46
CA PHE A 153 -4.38 -26.11 -2.98
C PHE A 153 -5.39 -26.02 -4.13
N SER A 154 -6.68 -26.21 -3.80
CA SER A 154 -7.73 -25.82 -4.74
C SER A 154 -7.69 -24.31 -5.00
N SER A 155 -8.12 -23.88 -6.19
CA SER A 155 -8.13 -22.46 -6.56
C SER A 155 -8.91 -21.59 -5.54
N ARG A 156 -10.02 -22.11 -5.01
CA ARG A 156 -10.80 -21.43 -3.98
C ARG A 156 -10.00 -21.22 -2.70
N ARG A 157 -9.40 -22.29 -2.17
CA ARG A 157 -8.62 -22.23 -0.92
C ARG A 157 -7.39 -21.34 -1.08
N PHE A 158 -6.73 -21.40 -2.24
CA PHE A 158 -5.60 -20.53 -2.56
C PHE A 158 -6.01 -19.05 -2.54
N ILE A 159 -7.13 -18.68 -3.18
CA ILE A 159 -7.62 -17.29 -3.22
C ILE A 159 -7.99 -16.80 -1.80
N GLU A 160 -8.67 -17.62 -1.00
CA GLU A 160 -9.02 -17.29 0.39
C GLU A 160 -7.76 -17.04 1.22
N LEU A 161 -6.80 -17.96 1.17
CA LEU A 161 -5.53 -17.87 1.90
C LEU A 161 -4.74 -16.61 1.48
N PHE A 162 -4.62 -16.37 0.18
CA PHE A 162 -3.93 -15.20 -0.34
C PHE A 162 -4.60 -13.89 0.13
N LYS A 163 -5.94 -13.81 0.12
CA LYS A 163 -6.67 -12.66 0.62
C LYS A 163 -6.42 -12.42 2.11
N GLN A 164 -6.46 -13.46 2.93
CA GLN A 164 -6.23 -13.36 4.37
C GLN A 164 -4.86 -12.76 4.72
N HIS A 165 -3.83 -13.06 3.92
CA HIS A 165 -2.46 -12.59 4.18
C HIS A 165 -2.11 -11.29 3.44
N VAL A 166 -2.56 -11.13 2.18
CA VAL A 166 -2.20 -9.96 1.33
C VAL A 166 -3.26 -8.86 1.40
N GLY A 167 -4.49 -9.21 1.78
CA GLY A 167 -5.60 -8.27 1.92
C GLY A 167 -6.40 -8.05 0.64
N MET A 168 -6.04 -8.67 -0.48
CA MET A 168 -6.79 -8.58 -1.74
C MET A 168 -6.65 -9.87 -2.55
N ALA A 169 -7.60 -10.10 -3.47
CA ALA A 169 -7.55 -11.26 -4.35
C ALA A 169 -6.31 -11.23 -5.27
N PRO A 170 -5.71 -12.39 -5.64
CA PRO A 170 -4.53 -12.46 -6.50
C PRO A 170 -4.65 -11.63 -7.79
N LYS A 171 -5.82 -11.68 -8.45
CA LYS A 171 -6.08 -10.92 -9.68
C LYS A 171 -6.01 -9.41 -9.46
N VAL A 172 -6.55 -8.92 -8.33
CA VAL A 172 -6.51 -7.50 -7.97
C VAL A 172 -5.08 -7.09 -7.64
N PHE A 173 -4.37 -7.90 -6.87
CA PHE A 173 -2.97 -7.68 -6.55
C PHE A 173 -2.09 -7.54 -7.80
N CYS A 174 -2.19 -8.46 -8.75
CA CYS A 174 -1.45 -8.37 -10.02
C CYS A 174 -1.81 -7.10 -10.82
N ARG A 175 -3.08 -6.68 -10.83
CA ARG A 175 -3.50 -5.42 -11.48
C ARG A 175 -2.85 -4.20 -10.80
N VAL A 176 -2.87 -4.14 -9.46
CA VAL A 176 -2.20 -3.07 -8.70
C VAL A 176 -0.69 -3.07 -8.95
N ARG A 177 -0.05 -4.24 -9.00
CA ARG A 177 1.38 -4.33 -9.28
C ARG A 177 1.74 -3.91 -10.72
N ARG A 178 0.92 -4.25 -11.70
CA ARG A 178 1.06 -3.71 -13.07
C ARG A 178 0.94 -2.19 -13.11
N PHE A 179 -0.03 -1.64 -12.39
CA PHE A 179 -0.18 -0.19 -12.26
C PHE A 179 1.08 0.44 -11.65
N GLN A 180 1.67 -0.14 -10.61
CA GLN A 180 2.94 0.32 -10.05
C GLN A 180 4.09 0.24 -11.06
N THR A 181 4.16 -0.81 -11.87
CA THR A 181 5.15 -0.90 -12.96
C THR A 181 4.99 0.24 -13.97
N VAL A 182 3.75 0.63 -14.28
CA VAL A 182 3.49 1.81 -15.12
C VAL A 182 4.02 3.08 -14.46
N LEU A 183 3.72 3.33 -13.19
CA LEU A 183 4.22 4.51 -12.48
C LEU A 183 5.76 4.58 -12.47
N GLU A 184 6.42 3.44 -12.25
CA GLU A 184 7.89 3.34 -12.34
C GLU A 184 8.42 3.63 -13.75
N ARG A 185 7.75 3.11 -14.76
CA ARG A 185 8.14 3.31 -16.17
C ARG A 185 8.07 4.77 -16.58
N ILE A 186 6.95 5.44 -16.24
CA ILE A 186 6.74 6.83 -16.63
C ILE A 186 7.56 7.83 -15.80
N SER A 187 7.92 7.51 -14.56
CA SER A 187 8.78 8.36 -13.75
C SER A 187 10.23 8.44 -14.27
N ARG A 188 10.67 7.42 -15.01
CA ARG A 188 12.04 7.35 -15.58
C ARG A 188 12.16 7.96 -16.98
N GLY A 189 11.03 8.19 -17.68
CA GLY A 189 11.03 8.57 -19.10
C GLY A 189 10.82 10.07 -19.34
N ARG A 190 11.53 10.63 -20.34
CA ARG A 190 11.31 12.00 -20.80
C ARG A 190 10.19 12.13 -21.84
N SER A 191 9.92 11.06 -22.59
CA SER A 191 8.88 10.98 -23.62
C SER A 191 8.10 9.69 -23.43
N VAL A 192 6.77 9.79 -23.36
CA VAL A 192 5.88 8.67 -23.07
C VAL A 192 4.93 8.48 -24.25
N ARG A 193 5.01 7.31 -24.87
CA ARG A 193 3.99 6.83 -25.81
C ARG A 193 3.13 5.79 -25.09
N TRP A 194 1.87 6.12 -24.84
CA TRP A 194 0.99 5.31 -24.01
C TRP A 194 0.72 3.90 -24.57
N SER A 195 0.76 3.74 -25.89
CA SER A 195 0.68 2.42 -26.53
C SER A 195 1.82 1.51 -26.11
N ASP A 196 3.06 2.05 -26.12
CA ASP A 196 4.25 1.29 -25.78
C ASP A 196 4.27 0.96 -24.28
N VAL A 197 3.91 1.94 -23.44
CA VAL A 197 3.80 1.73 -21.99
C VAL A 197 2.77 0.64 -21.68
N ALA A 198 1.62 0.65 -22.36
CA ALA A 198 0.60 -0.38 -22.17
C ALA A 198 1.14 -1.78 -22.50
N LEU A 199 1.77 -1.96 -23.64
CA LEU A 199 2.33 -3.24 -24.07
C LEU A 199 3.48 -3.70 -23.16
N ASP A 200 4.43 -2.82 -22.85
CA ASP A 200 5.58 -3.12 -22.01
C ASP A 200 5.16 -3.53 -20.57
N CYS A 201 4.04 -2.97 -20.08
CA CYS A 201 3.51 -3.29 -18.76
C CYS A 201 2.45 -4.43 -18.78
N GLY A 202 2.26 -5.11 -19.92
CA GLY A 202 1.42 -6.31 -20.03
C GLY A 202 -0.08 -6.03 -20.05
N TYR A 203 -0.50 -4.88 -20.55
CA TYR A 203 -1.89 -4.63 -20.89
C TYR A 203 -2.18 -5.11 -22.30
N PHE A 204 -3.42 -5.55 -22.53
CA PHE A 204 -3.85 -6.04 -23.82
C PHE A 204 -3.81 -4.94 -24.89
N ASP A 205 -4.29 -3.74 -24.52
CA ASP A 205 -4.28 -2.54 -25.34
C ASP A 205 -4.24 -1.26 -24.49
N GLN A 206 -4.15 -0.12 -25.15
CA GLN A 206 -4.13 1.19 -24.50
C GLN A 206 -5.46 1.51 -23.78
N ALA A 207 -6.60 1.03 -24.26
CA ALA A 207 -7.89 1.29 -23.64
C ALA A 207 -8.00 0.56 -22.28
N HIS A 208 -7.59 -0.70 -22.23
CA HIS A 208 -7.51 -1.47 -21.00
C HIS A 208 -6.54 -0.81 -19.98
N PHE A 209 -5.40 -0.34 -20.45
CA PHE A 209 -4.46 0.42 -19.63
C PHE A 209 -5.09 1.69 -19.04
N ILE A 210 -5.69 2.54 -19.87
CA ILE A 210 -6.33 3.80 -19.44
C ILE A 210 -7.44 3.53 -18.42
N HIS A 211 -8.25 2.48 -18.66
CA HIS A 211 -9.31 2.06 -17.74
C HIS A 211 -8.76 1.70 -16.35
N ASP A 212 -7.75 0.81 -16.31
CA ASP A 212 -7.12 0.40 -15.04
C ASP A 212 -6.43 1.59 -14.33
N PHE A 213 -5.74 2.42 -15.10
CA PHE A 213 -5.07 3.60 -14.56
C PHE A 213 -6.06 4.54 -13.87
N ARG A 214 -7.18 4.86 -14.52
CA ARG A 214 -8.24 5.69 -13.94
C ARG A 214 -8.89 5.03 -12.72
N ALA A 215 -9.11 3.73 -12.76
CA ALA A 215 -9.70 3.00 -11.64
C ALA A 215 -8.85 3.09 -10.37
N PHE A 216 -7.52 3.11 -10.50
CA PHE A 216 -6.59 3.17 -9.37
C PHE A 216 -6.20 4.59 -8.96
N SER A 217 -6.04 5.52 -9.91
CA SER A 217 -5.54 6.87 -9.67
C SER A 217 -6.62 7.95 -9.60
N GLY A 218 -7.85 7.66 -10.06
CA GLY A 218 -8.91 8.64 -10.22
C GLY A 218 -8.76 9.57 -11.43
N ILE A 219 -7.58 9.63 -12.06
CA ILE A 219 -7.26 10.54 -13.16
C ILE A 219 -6.72 9.79 -14.38
N ASN A 220 -6.66 10.46 -15.53
CA ASN A 220 -6.07 9.84 -16.72
C ASN A 220 -4.53 9.91 -16.69
N PRO A 221 -3.83 9.01 -17.41
CA PRO A 221 -2.37 8.95 -17.41
C PRO A 221 -1.69 10.24 -17.87
N THR A 222 -2.30 10.97 -18.81
CA THR A 222 -1.75 12.22 -19.33
C THR A 222 -1.79 13.34 -18.29
N LYS A 223 -2.91 13.44 -17.55
CA LYS A 223 -3.03 14.38 -16.42
C LYS A 223 -2.02 14.01 -15.33
N TYR A 224 -1.95 12.72 -14.95
CA TYR A 224 -0.97 12.25 -13.97
C TYR A 224 0.45 12.68 -14.35
N LEU A 225 0.86 12.47 -15.61
CA LEU A 225 2.20 12.82 -16.06
C LEU A 225 2.46 14.33 -16.03
N ALA A 226 1.45 15.16 -16.36
CA ALA A 226 1.56 16.61 -16.31
C ALA A 226 1.76 17.09 -14.86
N ASP A 227 0.94 16.61 -13.94
CA ASP A 227 0.97 16.99 -12.53
C ASP A 227 2.24 16.46 -11.83
N HIS A 228 2.71 15.27 -12.20
CA HIS A 228 3.87 14.62 -11.58
C HIS A 228 5.23 15.22 -11.99
N ARG A 229 5.33 15.88 -13.14
CA ARG A 229 6.60 16.47 -13.62
C ARG A 229 7.22 17.49 -12.67
N GLY A 230 6.41 18.12 -11.83
CA GLY A 230 6.86 19.04 -10.78
C GLY A 230 7.40 18.36 -9.50
N PHE A 231 7.21 17.05 -9.35
CA PHE A 231 7.49 16.31 -8.10
C PHE A 231 8.25 15.01 -8.37
N PRO A 232 9.47 15.07 -8.91
CA PRO A 232 10.26 13.87 -9.17
C PRO A 232 10.60 13.15 -7.85
N GLY A 233 10.44 11.84 -7.84
CA GLY A 233 10.70 11.00 -6.68
C GLY A 233 9.46 10.61 -5.86
N HIS A 234 8.32 11.23 -6.07
CA HIS A 234 7.07 10.97 -5.35
C HIS A 234 6.01 10.25 -6.21
N ARG A 235 6.40 9.15 -6.88
CA ARG A 235 5.53 8.42 -7.84
C ARG A 235 4.16 8.01 -7.31
N ASN A 236 4.04 7.83 -6.00
CA ASN A 236 2.78 7.44 -5.36
C ASN A 236 1.98 8.63 -4.81
N HIS A 237 2.49 9.85 -4.97
CA HIS A 237 1.86 11.07 -4.49
C HIS A 237 1.69 12.07 -5.63
N LEU A 238 0.57 12.78 -5.63
CA LEU A 238 0.30 13.91 -6.52
C LEU A 238 -0.19 15.08 -5.67
N PRO A 239 0.25 16.30 -5.95
CA PRO A 239 -0.36 17.48 -5.35
C PRO A 239 -1.81 17.57 -5.86
N MET A 240 -2.74 17.84 -4.96
CA MET A 240 -4.08 18.27 -5.30
C MET A 240 -4.10 19.79 -5.24
N VAL A 241 -4.26 20.43 -6.40
CA VAL A 241 -4.33 21.89 -6.55
C VAL A 241 -5.78 22.32 -6.50
#